data_b35a59dd9b4ccee0b8bd6716e47c78de
#
_entry.id   b35a59dd9b4ccee0b8bd6716e47c78de
#
_cell.length_a   1.000
_cell.length_b   1.000
_cell.length_c   1.000
_cell.angle_alpha   90.00
_cell.angle_beta   90.00
_cell.angle_gamma   90.00
#
_symmetry.space_group_name_H-M   'P 1'
#
loop_
_entity.id
_entity.type
_entity.pdbx_description
1 polymer ?
#
loop_
_entity_poly.entity_id
_entity_poly.type
_entity_poly.pdbx_seq_one_letter_code
_entity_poly.pdbx_strand_id
1 'polypeptide(L)'
;MGSSAENTLHWSNSMVEVHKVVVGDYDNNVFVVRCHQTGEAILIDAANEHERLLEMCKRLGVTRVLETHGHFDHIQAIPAMREAGYHVAVTELDAPMLVEKGYDGFIEHDEMIEVGQLRIQAIHNPGHTPGSISFRVLDTPLLFTGDTLFPGGPGNTKFPGGSFETIINSIDNLLLIYPEDTIVLPGHGLDTTIGSERPHLQEWIERGW
;
A
#
# COMPACT_ATOMS: atom_id res chain seq x y z
N MET A 1 -20.80 10.90 25.27
CA MET A 1 -21.26 9.64 24.69
C MET A 1 -20.03 9.09 23.97
N GLY A 2 -19.40 8.03 24.50
CA GLY A 2 -18.21 7.48 23.88
C GLY A 2 -18.60 6.82 22.55
N SER A 3 -18.06 7.33 21.45
CA SER A 3 -18.07 6.63 20.18
C SER A 3 -17.40 5.28 20.41
N SER A 4 -18.11 4.19 20.19
CA SER A 4 -17.48 2.88 20.14
C SER A 4 -16.41 2.94 19.06
N ALA A 5 -15.14 2.67 19.41
CA ALA A 5 -14.06 2.67 18.42
C ALA A 5 -14.44 1.75 17.25
N GLU A 6 -14.30 2.26 16.04
CA GLU A 6 -14.58 1.51 14.82
C GLU A 6 -13.74 0.22 14.79
N ASN A 7 -14.39 -0.91 14.53
CA ASN A 7 -13.64 -2.17 14.32
C ASN A 7 -13.01 -2.16 12.95
N THR A 8 -11.72 -1.91 12.89
CA THR A 8 -10.93 -1.83 11.66
C THR A 8 -10.08 -3.07 11.41
N LEU A 9 -10.09 -4.07 12.33
CA LEU A 9 -9.30 -5.29 12.17
C LEU A 9 -9.77 -6.08 10.94
N HIS A 10 -8.85 -6.26 10.00
CA HIS A 10 -9.09 -6.86 8.70
C HIS A 10 -8.49 -8.27 8.61
N TRP A 11 -7.25 -8.43 9.08
CA TRP A 11 -6.55 -9.70 9.11
C TRP A 11 -5.60 -9.77 10.31
N SER A 12 -5.36 -10.96 10.87
CA SER A 12 -4.38 -11.11 11.94
C SER A 12 -3.86 -12.54 12.09
N ASN A 13 -2.65 -12.64 12.64
CA ASN A 13 -2.07 -13.88 13.18
C ASN A 13 -1.31 -13.57 14.48
N SER A 14 -0.46 -14.49 14.95
CA SER A 14 0.33 -14.31 16.17
C SER A 14 1.44 -13.25 16.05
N MET A 15 1.78 -12.78 14.84
CA MET A 15 2.87 -11.83 14.60
C MET A 15 2.37 -10.45 14.22
N VAL A 16 1.32 -10.36 13.39
CA VAL A 16 0.87 -9.12 12.77
C VAL A 16 -0.65 -8.96 12.83
N GLU A 17 -1.10 -7.73 13.04
CA GLU A 17 -2.47 -7.27 12.85
C GLU A 17 -2.49 -6.31 11.66
N VAL A 18 -3.44 -6.50 10.75
CA VAL A 18 -3.73 -5.56 9.66
C VAL A 18 -5.07 -4.93 9.92
N HIS A 19 -5.10 -3.62 10.01
CA HIS A 19 -6.32 -2.83 10.07
C HIS A 19 -6.55 -2.17 8.72
N LYS A 20 -7.80 -2.10 8.28
CA LYS A 20 -8.22 -1.48 7.01
C LYS A 20 -9.33 -0.48 7.29
N VAL A 21 -9.23 0.68 6.66
CA VAL A 21 -10.32 1.64 6.52
C VAL A 21 -10.43 2.07 5.07
N VAL A 22 -11.64 2.33 4.62
CA VAL A 22 -11.91 2.89 3.29
C VAL A 22 -12.18 4.37 3.47
N VAL A 23 -11.51 5.22 2.71
CA VAL A 23 -11.57 6.69 2.84
C VAL A 23 -11.70 7.39 1.50
N GLY A 24 -12.28 8.60 1.54
CA GLY A 24 -12.37 9.50 0.40
C GLY A 24 -13.37 9.07 -0.67
N ASP A 25 -13.52 9.94 -1.70
CA ASP A 25 -14.50 9.78 -2.78
C ASP A 25 -14.13 8.66 -3.79
N TYR A 26 -12.91 8.15 -3.70
CA TYR A 26 -12.38 7.08 -4.56
C TYR A 26 -12.33 5.72 -3.86
N ASP A 27 -12.89 5.62 -2.64
CA ASP A 27 -12.89 4.38 -1.85
C ASP A 27 -11.48 3.79 -1.66
N ASN A 28 -10.49 4.65 -1.32
CA ASN A 28 -9.12 4.22 -1.10
C ASN A 28 -9.00 3.32 0.12
N ASN A 29 -8.37 2.18 -0.05
CA ASN A 29 -7.99 1.31 1.05
C ASN A 29 -6.74 1.85 1.76
N VAL A 30 -6.88 2.21 3.01
CA VAL A 30 -5.76 2.59 3.87
C VAL A 30 -5.52 1.48 4.87
N PHE A 31 -4.26 1.06 5.00
CA PHE A 31 -3.91 -0.04 5.89
C PHE A 31 -2.98 0.41 7.02
N VAL A 32 -3.20 -0.15 8.22
CA VAL A 32 -2.20 -0.13 9.29
C VAL A 32 -1.68 -1.54 9.49
N VAL A 33 -0.37 -1.70 9.37
CA VAL A 33 0.34 -2.95 9.64
C VAL A 33 1.01 -2.82 11.00
N ARG A 34 0.56 -3.62 11.97
CA ARG A 34 0.96 -3.53 13.37
C ARG A 34 1.64 -4.81 13.85
N CYS A 35 2.81 -4.67 14.45
CA CYS A 35 3.48 -5.76 15.15
C CYS A 35 2.69 -6.15 16.40
N HIS A 36 2.22 -7.38 16.48
CA HIS A 36 1.43 -7.86 17.60
C HIS A 36 2.21 -7.82 18.94
N GLN A 37 3.51 -8.11 18.88
CA GLN A 37 4.34 -8.21 20.09
C GLN A 37 4.77 -6.86 20.66
N THR A 38 5.12 -5.90 19.82
CA THR A 38 5.65 -4.59 20.26
C THR A 38 4.59 -3.49 20.27
N GLY A 39 3.53 -3.66 19.48
CA GLY A 39 2.53 -2.63 19.26
C GLY A 39 2.96 -1.52 18.28
N GLU A 40 4.19 -1.57 17.76
CA GLU A 40 4.65 -0.65 16.70
C GLU A 40 3.92 -0.93 15.40
N ALA A 41 3.61 0.13 14.66
CA ALA A 41 2.88 0.01 13.40
C ALA A 41 3.34 1.05 12.37
N ILE A 42 2.97 0.79 11.11
CA ILE A 42 3.06 1.73 9.99
C ILE A 42 1.69 1.93 9.37
N LEU A 43 1.49 3.09 8.76
CA LEU A 43 0.38 3.38 7.85
C LEU A 43 0.85 3.18 6.42
N ILE A 44 0.04 2.55 5.58
CA ILE A 44 0.22 2.47 4.13
C ILE A 44 -0.85 3.34 3.49
N ASP A 45 -0.41 4.36 2.74
CA ASP A 45 -1.15 5.42 2.07
C ASP A 45 -1.92 6.38 3.00
N ALA A 46 -1.46 7.62 3.06
CA ALA A 46 -2.16 8.72 3.73
C ALA A 46 -3.18 9.36 2.77
N ALA A 47 -4.18 8.56 2.35
CA ALA A 47 -5.06 8.87 1.24
C ALA A 47 -6.00 10.07 1.50
N ASN A 48 -6.86 9.99 2.50
CA ASN A 48 -7.87 11.03 2.77
C ASN A 48 -8.35 10.97 4.23
N GLU A 49 -9.35 11.77 4.60
CA GLU A 49 -9.99 11.77 5.93
C GLU A 49 -8.96 11.83 7.08
N HIS A 50 -8.04 12.79 7.00
CA HIS A 50 -6.89 12.87 7.90
C HIS A 50 -7.23 12.81 9.39
N GLU A 51 -8.35 13.36 9.83
CA GLU A 51 -8.78 13.30 11.24
C GLU A 51 -9.01 11.84 11.69
N ARG A 52 -9.69 11.05 10.85
CA ARG A 52 -9.93 9.63 11.08
C ARG A 52 -8.64 8.81 11.06
N LEU A 53 -7.74 9.11 10.10
CA LEU A 53 -6.44 8.45 10.03
C LEU A 53 -5.57 8.79 11.24
N LEU A 54 -5.52 10.03 11.69
CA LEU A 54 -4.76 10.46 12.87
C LEU A 54 -5.26 9.77 14.15
N GLU A 55 -6.58 9.65 14.34
CA GLU A 55 -7.16 8.91 15.46
C GLU A 55 -6.75 7.42 15.42
N MET A 56 -6.85 6.80 14.24
CA MET A 56 -6.46 5.41 14.03
C MET A 56 -4.96 5.20 14.29
N CYS A 57 -4.11 6.05 13.72
CA CYS A 57 -2.66 5.99 13.90
C CYS A 57 -2.25 6.10 15.37
N LYS A 58 -2.82 7.04 16.10
CA LYS A 58 -2.57 7.22 17.53
C LYS A 58 -3.01 5.99 18.35
N ARG A 59 -4.17 5.44 18.05
CA ARG A 59 -4.71 4.25 18.72
C ARG A 59 -3.89 2.99 18.47
N LEU A 60 -3.36 2.84 17.24
CA LEU A 60 -2.69 1.62 16.80
C LEU A 60 -1.16 1.67 16.92
N GLY A 61 -0.58 2.79 17.36
CA GLY A 61 0.86 2.92 17.57
C GLY A 61 1.66 3.11 16.27
N VAL A 62 1.06 3.77 15.27
CA VAL A 62 1.76 4.10 14.02
C VAL A 62 2.91 5.06 14.31
N THR A 63 4.07 4.79 13.71
CA THR A 63 5.29 5.60 13.87
C THR A 63 5.67 6.33 12.58
N ARG A 64 5.26 5.83 11.42
CA ARG A 64 5.57 6.39 10.10
C ARG A 64 4.54 6.00 9.05
N VAL A 65 4.57 6.70 7.92
CA VAL A 65 3.71 6.50 6.75
C VAL A 65 4.58 6.08 5.58
N LEU A 66 4.14 5.07 4.85
CA LEU A 66 4.74 4.61 3.59
C LEU A 66 3.70 4.80 2.49
N GLU A 67 4.06 5.50 1.42
CA GLU A 67 3.20 5.70 0.26
C GLU A 67 3.49 4.66 -0.81
N THR A 68 2.45 4.02 -1.33
CA THR A 68 2.59 3.06 -2.44
C THR A 68 2.91 3.75 -3.75
N HIS A 69 2.39 4.96 -3.96
CA HIS A 69 2.64 5.80 -5.13
C HIS A 69 2.12 7.22 -4.94
N GLY A 70 2.39 8.10 -5.90
CA GLY A 70 2.15 9.54 -5.77
C GLY A 70 0.83 10.07 -6.33
N HIS A 71 -0.16 9.25 -6.72
CA HIS A 71 -1.42 9.77 -7.22
C HIS A 71 -2.19 10.53 -6.15
N PHE A 72 -2.93 11.56 -6.60
CA PHE A 72 -3.53 12.57 -5.74
C PHE A 72 -4.48 12.00 -4.68
N ASP A 73 -5.19 10.94 -5.00
CA ASP A 73 -6.15 10.29 -4.10
C ASP A 73 -5.48 9.48 -2.99
N HIS A 74 -4.22 9.07 -3.14
CA HIS A 74 -3.44 8.37 -2.12
C HIS A 74 -2.70 9.29 -1.15
N ILE A 75 -2.54 10.58 -1.45
CA ILE A 75 -1.61 11.49 -0.76
C ILE A 75 -2.28 12.70 -0.09
N GLN A 76 -3.60 12.78 -0.04
CA GLN A 76 -4.29 14.01 0.40
C GLN A 76 -4.15 14.29 1.89
N ALA A 77 -4.01 13.26 2.74
CA ALA A 77 -3.84 13.40 4.18
C ALA A 77 -2.39 13.68 4.60
N ILE A 78 -1.39 13.56 3.70
CA ILE A 78 0.03 13.73 4.02
C ILE A 78 0.33 15.02 4.79
N PRO A 79 -0.16 16.22 4.39
CA PRO A 79 0.16 17.44 5.12
C PRO A 79 -0.22 17.36 6.60
N ALA A 80 -1.40 16.84 6.92
CA ALA A 80 -1.87 16.70 8.29
C ALA A 80 -1.09 15.62 9.06
N MET A 81 -0.72 14.52 8.39
CA MET A 81 0.12 13.49 9.00
C MET A 81 1.50 14.04 9.37
N ARG A 82 2.13 14.80 8.50
CA ARG A 82 3.43 15.44 8.74
C ARG A 82 3.35 16.51 9.84
N GLU A 83 2.29 17.33 9.85
CA GLU A 83 2.06 18.32 10.90
C GLU A 83 1.89 17.65 12.28
N ALA A 84 1.29 16.45 12.32
CA ALA A 84 1.17 15.65 13.53
C ALA A 84 2.47 14.92 13.93
N GLY A 85 3.56 15.05 13.14
CA GLY A 85 4.88 14.52 13.43
C GLY A 85 5.16 13.12 12.86
N TYR A 86 4.31 12.59 11.98
CA TYR A 86 4.60 11.35 11.28
C TYR A 86 5.59 11.58 10.13
N HIS A 87 6.60 10.71 10.06
CA HIS A 87 7.54 10.69 8.94
C HIS A 87 6.90 10.00 7.73
N VAL A 88 6.87 10.68 6.58
CA VAL A 88 6.27 10.17 5.33
C VAL A 88 7.37 9.83 4.34
N ALA A 89 7.36 8.62 3.82
CA ALA A 89 8.32 8.14 2.82
C ALA A 89 7.61 7.70 1.54
N VAL A 90 8.23 7.97 0.40
CA VAL A 90 7.77 7.67 -0.96
C VAL A 90 8.97 7.24 -1.81
N THR A 91 8.76 6.66 -2.99
CA THR A 91 9.87 6.44 -3.93
C THR A 91 10.35 7.76 -4.54
N GLU A 92 11.64 7.85 -4.87
CA GLU A 92 12.23 9.05 -5.50
C GLU A 92 11.52 9.40 -6.83
N LEU A 93 11.08 8.38 -7.58
CA LEU A 93 10.42 8.57 -8.87
C LEU A 93 9.02 9.20 -8.76
N ASP A 94 8.30 8.97 -7.67
CA ASP A 94 6.99 9.56 -7.44
C ASP A 94 7.04 10.83 -6.57
N ALA A 95 8.18 11.15 -5.95
CA ALA A 95 8.36 12.36 -5.16
C ALA A 95 7.93 13.66 -5.88
N PRO A 96 8.12 13.82 -7.21
CA PRO A 96 7.61 14.98 -7.93
C PRO A 96 6.09 15.19 -7.84
N MET A 97 5.30 14.13 -7.63
CA MET A 97 3.86 14.22 -7.43
C MET A 97 3.47 14.74 -6.04
N LEU A 98 4.39 14.62 -5.06
CA LEU A 98 4.19 15.01 -3.67
C LEU A 98 4.76 16.40 -3.32
N VAL A 99 5.27 17.18 -4.29
CA VAL A 99 5.95 18.46 -4.00
C VAL A 99 5.10 19.39 -3.14
N GLU A 100 3.80 19.50 -3.42
CA GLU A 100 2.89 20.35 -2.63
C GLU A 100 2.44 19.73 -1.31
N LYS A 101 2.53 18.40 -1.16
CA LYS A 101 2.14 17.67 0.04
C LYS A 101 3.31 17.47 1.00
N GLY A 102 4.50 17.35 0.44
CA GLY A 102 5.76 17.10 1.15
C GLY A 102 5.97 15.62 1.47
N TYR A 103 7.22 15.29 1.73
CA TYR A 103 7.70 13.97 2.18
C TYR A 103 8.98 14.17 2.99
N ASP A 104 9.42 13.13 3.70
CA ASP A 104 10.55 13.23 4.62
C ASP A 104 11.68 12.25 4.28
N GLY A 105 11.41 11.24 3.44
CA GLY A 105 12.40 10.25 3.03
C GLY A 105 12.00 9.48 1.77
N PHE A 106 12.93 8.67 1.30
CA PHE A 106 12.73 7.80 0.16
C PHE A 106 12.66 6.33 0.59
N ILE A 107 11.97 5.52 -0.23
CA ILE A 107 11.90 4.07 -0.13
C ILE A 107 12.56 3.51 -1.39
N GLU A 108 13.49 2.58 -1.20
CA GLU A 108 14.21 1.94 -2.31
C GLU A 108 13.69 0.52 -2.58
N HIS A 109 13.94 0.03 -3.77
CA HIS A 109 13.69 -1.38 -4.10
C HIS A 109 14.53 -2.31 -3.20
N ASP A 110 13.90 -3.38 -2.72
CA ASP A 110 14.49 -4.35 -1.79
C ASP A 110 14.87 -3.77 -0.42
N GLU A 111 14.49 -2.53 -0.11
CA GLU A 111 14.64 -2.00 1.24
C GLU A 111 13.88 -2.88 2.24
N MET A 112 14.57 -3.21 3.35
CA MET A 112 13.98 -3.96 4.45
C MET A 112 13.58 -3.01 5.57
N ILE A 113 12.27 -2.80 5.70
CA ILE A 113 11.67 -1.89 6.66
C ILE A 113 11.31 -2.67 7.93
N GLU A 114 11.89 -2.29 9.06
CA GLU A 114 11.56 -2.90 10.35
C GLU A 114 10.40 -2.17 11.03
N VAL A 115 9.45 -2.95 11.57
CA VAL A 115 8.30 -2.47 12.34
C VAL A 115 8.15 -3.38 13.57
N GLY A 116 8.71 -2.96 14.69
CA GLY A 116 8.89 -3.84 15.83
C GLY A 116 9.70 -5.07 15.47
N GLN A 117 9.07 -6.25 15.50
CA GLN A 117 9.72 -7.51 15.08
C GLN A 117 9.34 -7.92 13.65
N LEU A 118 8.49 -7.17 12.99
CA LEU A 118 8.14 -7.43 11.58
C LEU A 118 9.23 -6.89 10.65
N ARG A 119 9.42 -7.60 9.54
CA ARG A 119 10.26 -7.16 8.42
C ARG A 119 9.37 -7.02 7.19
N ILE A 120 9.39 -5.85 6.58
CA ILE A 120 8.60 -5.52 5.40
C ILE A 120 9.56 -5.23 4.26
N GLN A 121 9.47 -6.01 3.19
CA GLN A 121 10.23 -5.80 1.97
C GLN A 121 9.49 -4.84 1.05
N ALA A 122 10.17 -3.79 0.60
CA ALA A 122 9.68 -2.85 -0.40
C ALA A 122 10.04 -3.37 -1.81
N ILE A 123 9.05 -3.46 -2.71
CA ILE A 123 9.20 -4.02 -4.05
C ILE A 123 8.80 -2.96 -5.06
N HIS A 124 9.77 -2.28 -5.68
CA HIS A 124 9.50 -1.33 -6.75
C HIS A 124 8.93 -2.06 -7.96
N ASN A 125 7.72 -1.73 -8.35
CA ASN A 125 6.92 -2.39 -9.38
C ASN A 125 6.22 -1.36 -10.27
N PRO A 126 7.01 -0.61 -11.07
CA PRO A 126 6.53 0.50 -11.88
C PRO A 126 5.50 0.08 -12.92
N GLY A 127 4.74 1.06 -13.40
CA GLY A 127 3.82 0.91 -14.52
C GLY A 127 2.47 1.55 -14.31
N HIS A 128 1.89 1.53 -13.11
CA HIS A 128 0.78 2.41 -12.76
C HIS A 128 1.29 3.85 -12.61
N THR A 129 2.35 4.03 -11.83
CA THR A 129 3.23 5.21 -11.83
C THR A 129 4.68 4.76 -12.04
N PRO A 130 5.62 5.69 -12.33
CA PRO A 130 7.04 5.38 -12.39
C PRO A 130 7.61 4.88 -11.06
N GLY A 131 7.07 5.35 -9.93
CA GLY A 131 7.54 5.05 -8.60
C GLY A 131 6.68 4.06 -7.81
N SER A 132 5.69 3.41 -8.44
CA SER A 132 4.83 2.44 -7.75
C SER A 132 5.65 1.39 -6.99
N ILE A 133 5.29 1.14 -5.73
CA ILE A 133 5.98 0.21 -4.84
C ILE A 133 4.97 -0.62 -4.04
N SER A 134 5.25 -1.90 -3.90
CA SER A 134 4.47 -2.82 -3.07
C SER A 134 5.21 -3.16 -1.79
N PHE A 135 4.48 -3.57 -0.75
CA PHE A 135 5.03 -3.93 0.54
C PHE A 135 4.66 -5.37 0.90
N ARG A 136 5.68 -6.22 1.07
CA ARG A 136 5.50 -7.61 1.49
C ARG A 136 5.91 -7.78 2.95
N VAL A 137 5.00 -8.26 3.79
CA VAL A 137 5.32 -8.61 5.17
C VAL A 137 5.92 -10.02 5.20
N LEU A 138 7.22 -10.13 5.51
CA LEU A 138 7.92 -11.41 5.50
C LEU A 138 7.34 -12.38 6.54
N ASP A 139 7.46 -13.66 6.28
CA ASP A 139 6.94 -14.75 7.12
C ASP A 139 5.40 -14.72 7.30
N THR A 140 4.70 -14.01 6.38
CA THR A 140 3.24 -13.94 6.28
C THR A 140 2.81 -14.05 4.82
N PRO A 141 1.52 -14.29 4.52
CA PRO A 141 1.02 -14.28 3.16
C PRO A 141 0.66 -12.88 2.64
N LEU A 142 1.04 -11.79 3.32
CA LEU A 142 0.53 -10.45 3.03
C LEU A 142 1.39 -9.69 2.02
N LEU A 143 0.74 -9.14 0.99
CA LEU A 143 1.32 -8.29 -0.04
C LEU A 143 0.40 -7.09 -0.33
N PHE A 144 0.83 -5.89 0.03
CA PHE A 144 0.14 -4.63 -0.26
C PHE A 144 0.63 -4.10 -1.59
N THR A 145 -0.25 -3.98 -2.57
CA THR A 145 0.14 -3.72 -3.97
C THR A 145 -0.13 -2.30 -4.45
N GLY A 146 -0.73 -1.45 -3.60
CA GLY A 146 -1.24 -0.17 -4.09
C GLY A 146 -2.08 -0.39 -5.33
N ASP A 147 -1.85 0.38 -6.35
CA ASP A 147 -2.62 0.33 -7.60
C ASP A 147 -1.93 -0.49 -8.71
N THR A 148 -1.08 -1.44 -8.34
CA THR A 148 -0.40 -2.30 -9.32
C THR A 148 -1.20 -3.53 -9.69
N LEU A 149 -1.72 -4.30 -8.72
CA LEU A 149 -2.46 -5.55 -8.94
C LEU A 149 -3.77 -5.55 -8.15
N PHE A 150 -4.86 -5.79 -8.85
CA PHE A 150 -6.23 -5.87 -8.33
C PHE A 150 -6.88 -7.23 -8.63
N PRO A 151 -8.01 -7.54 -8.01
CA PRO A 151 -8.88 -8.58 -8.53
C PRO A 151 -9.24 -8.33 -9.99
N GLY A 152 -8.85 -9.25 -10.89
CA GLY A 152 -9.16 -9.19 -12.32
C GLY A 152 -8.17 -8.40 -13.17
N GLY A 153 -7.05 -7.91 -12.62
CA GLY A 153 -5.99 -7.37 -13.48
C GLY A 153 -5.14 -6.24 -12.92
N PRO A 154 -4.33 -5.65 -13.81
CA PRO A 154 -3.46 -4.52 -13.50
C PRO A 154 -4.24 -3.23 -13.26
N GLY A 155 -3.63 -2.31 -12.53
CA GLY A 155 -4.11 -0.95 -12.38
C GLY A 155 -4.10 -0.14 -13.67
N ASN A 156 -4.79 1.00 -13.64
CA ASN A 156 -4.91 1.89 -14.79
C ASN A 156 -3.54 2.50 -15.15
N THR A 157 -3.16 2.42 -16.42
CA THR A 157 -1.89 2.95 -16.95
C THR A 157 -2.05 4.13 -17.90
N LYS A 158 -3.24 4.74 -17.95
CA LYS A 158 -3.56 5.86 -18.87
C LYS A 158 -3.19 7.23 -18.31
N PHE A 159 -2.80 7.32 -17.06
CA PHE A 159 -2.32 8.56 -16.45
C PHE A 159 -0.88 8.87 -16.87
N PRO A 160 -0.43 10.15 -16.79
CA PRO A 160 0.93 10.52 -17.10
C PRO A 160 1.95 9.69 -16.30
N GLY A 161 2.91 9.11 -16.99
CA GLY A 161 3.93 8.21 -16.41
C GLY A 161 3.52 6.73 -16.38
N GLY A 162 2.24 6.41 -16.66
CA GLY A 162 1.76 5.03 -16.75
C GLY A 162 2.23 4.30 -18.00
N SER A 163 2.43 2.99 -17.87
CA SER A 163 2.86 2.11 -18.98
C SER A 163 2.31 0.71 -18.80
N PHE A 164 1.46 0.26 -19.72
CA PHE A 164 0.87 -1.07 -19.68
C PHE A 164 1.93 -2.18 -19.79
N GLU A 165 2.89 -2.02 -20.70
CA GLU A 165 3.98 -2.99 -20.85
C GLU A 165 4.79 -3.11 -19.55
N THR A 166 5.08 -1.97 -18.92
CA THR A 166 5.87 -1.94 -17.69
C THR A 166 5.10 -2.57 -16.52
N ILE A 167 3.79 -2.28 -16.34
CA ILE A 167 3.03 -2.85 -15.23
C ILE A 167 2.86 -4.36 -15.38
N ILE A 168 2.67 -4.86 -16.61
CA ILE A 168 2.60 -6.31 -16.88
C ILE A 168 3.93 -6.98 -16.53
N ASN A 169 5.06 -6.39 -16.91
CA ASN A 169 6.39 -6.90 -16.56
C ASN A 169 6.61 -6.89 -15.03
N SER A 170 6.18 -5.84 -14.35
CA SER A 170 6.25 -5.75 -12.88
C SER A 170 5.40 -6.83 -12.21
N ILE A 171 4.17 -7.03 -12.66
CA ILE A 171 3.28 -8.06 -12.10
C ILE A 171 3.86 -9.46 -12.32
N ASP A 172 4.27 -9.79 -13.55
CA ASP A 172 4.78 -11.11 -13.90
C ASP A 172 6.06 -11.45 -13.13
N ASN A 173 7.04 -10.55 -13.16
CA ASN A 173 8.39 -10.83 -12.67
C ASN A 173 8.60 -10.54 -11.17
N LEU A 174 7.77 -9.70 -10.56
CA LEU A 174 7.97 -9.22 -9.20
C LEU A 174 6.84 -9.61 -8.23
N LEU A 175 5.61 -9.81 -8.72
CA LEU A 175 4.48 -10.11 -7.85
C LEU A 175 3.95 -11.53 -8.04
N LEU A 176 3.73 -12.00 -9.27
CA LEU A 176 3.20 -13.34 -9.51
C LEU A 176 4.18 -14.49 -9.20
N ILE A 177 5.40 -14.18 -8.81
CA ILE A 177 6.40 -15.17 -8.36
C ILE A 177 6.11 -15.71 -6.96
N TYR A 178 5.28 -15.02 -6.16
CA TYR A 178 4.96 -15.43 -4.78
C TYR A 178 3.98 -16.63 -4.75
N PRO A 179 3.89 -17.35 -3.61
CA PRO A 179 2.98 -18.48 -3.44
C PRO A 179 1.53 -18.13 -3.78
N GLU A 180 0.74 -19.13 -4.17
CA GLU A 180 -0.66 -18.94 -4.57
C GLU A 180 -1.56 -18.43 -3.46
N ASP A 181 -1.27 -18.77 -2.22
CA ASP A 181 -1.98 -18.31 -1.01
C ASP A 181 -1.59 -16.91 -0.54
N THR A 182 -0.67 -16.23 -1.27
CA THR A 182 -0.33 -14.82 -0.97
C THR A 182 -1.55 -13.95 -1.18
N ILE A 183 -1.94 -13.25 -0.11
CA ILE A 183 -3.08 -12.33 -0.07
C ILE A 183 -2.62 -10.98 -0.63
N VAL A 184 -3.27 -10.54 -1.69
CA VAL A 184 -3.05 -9.25 -2.34
C VAL A 184 -4.02 -8.23 -1.77
N LEU A 185 -3.50 -7.15 -1.23
CA LEU A 185 -4.21 -6.05 -0.57
C LEU A 185 -4.01 -4.77 -1.41
N PRO A 186 -4.92 -4.48 -2.35
CA PRO A 186 -4.78 -3.35 -3.28
C PRO A 186 -5.20 -2.02 -2.66
N GLY A 187 -4.85 -0.93 -3.36
CA GLY A 187 -5.19 0.44 -2.97
C GLY A 187 -6.69 0.78 -3.03
N HIS A 188 -7.49 -0.03 -3.74
CA HIS A 188 -8.95 0.10 -3.82
C HIS A 188 -9.63 -1.26 -3.85
N GLY A 189 -10.91 -1.29 -3.43
CA GLY A 189 -11.79 -2.44 -3.61
C GLY A 189 -11.46 -3.64 -2.72
N LEU A 190 -11.67 -4.82 -3.30
CA LEU A 190 -11.56 -6.09 -2.57
C LEU A 190 -10.15 -6.67 -2.65
N ASP A 191 -9.82 -7.52 -1.69
CA ASP A 191 -8.60 -8.33 -1.69
C ASP A 191 -8.70 -9.46 -2.74
N THR A 192 -7.54 -9.98 -3.14
CA THR A 192 -7.43 -11.18 -3.97
C THR A 192 -6.25 -12.05 -3.52
N THR A 193 -5.85 -13.03 -4.31
CA THR A 193 -4.67 -13.84 -4.08
C THR A 193 -3.83 -13.98 -5.35
N ILE A 194 -2.55 -14.22 -5.19
CA ILE A 194 -1.67 -14.52 -6.34
C ILE A 194 -2.18 -15.73 -7.14
N GLY A 195 -2.71 -16.75 -6.46
CA GLY A 195 -3.28 -17.94 -7.12
C GLY A 195 -4.52 -17.63 -7.95
N SER A 196 -5.34 -16.66 -7.53
CA SER A 196 -6.51 -16.22 -8.30
C SER A 196 -6.13 -15.43 -9.55
N GLU A 197 -5.09 -14.61 -9.45
CA GLU A 197 -4.73 -13.65 -10.52
C GLU A 197 -3.73 -14.21 -11.54
N ARG A 198 -2.77 -15.02 -11.12
CA ARG A 198 -1.72 -15.58 -12.00
C ARG A 198 -2.26 -16.27 -13.26
N PRO A 199 -3.33 -17.06 -13.23
CA PRO A 199 -3.85 -17.72 -14.44
C PRO A 199 -4.34 -16.75 -15.52
N HIS A 200 -4.62 -15.50 -15.18
CA HIS A 200 -5.21 -14.50 -16.06
C HIS A 200 -4.20 -13.57 -16.74
N LEU A 201 -2.90 -13.70 -16.44
CA LEU A 201 -1.86 -12.82 -17.00
C LEU A 201 -1.92 -12.75 -18.54
N GLN A 202 -2.05 -13.89 -19.22
CA GLN A 202 -2.10 -13.93 -20.68
C GLN A 202 -3.36 -13.22 -21.22
N GLU A 203 -4.49 -13.38 -20.55
CA GLU A 203 -5.74 -12.69 -20.87
C GLU A 203 -5.57 -11.16 -20.78
N TRP A 204 -4.90 -10.65 -19.73
CA TRP A 204 -4.65 -9.21 -19.57
C TRP A 204 -3.74 -8.67 -20.70
N ILE A 205 -2.69 -9.41 -21.06
CA ILE A 205 -1.79 -9.05 -22.18
C ILE A 205 -2.58 -8.95 -23.49
N GLU A 206 -3.43 -9.93 -23.78
CA GLU A 206 -4.24 -9.96 -25.01
C GLU A 206 -5.32 -8.85 -25.02
N ARG A 207 -5.89 -8.55 -23.88
CA ARG A 207 -6.88 -7.48 -23.71
C ARG A 207 -6.26 -6.07 -23.81
N GLY A 208 -5.00 -5.91 -23.37
CA GLY A 208 -4.25 -4.66 -23.46
C GLY A 208 -4.61 -3.61 -22.40
N TRP A 209 -5.22 -4.05 -21.29
CA TRP A 209 -5.61 -3.19 -20.15
C TRP A 209 -5.93 -4.01 -18.91
#